data_543dcc465ac5702165a41e6e4005974e
#
_entry.id   543dcc465ac5702165a41e6e4005974e
#
_cell.length_a   1.000
_cell.length_b   1.000
_cell.length_c   1.000
_cell.angle_alpha   90.00
_cell.angle_beta   90.00
_cell.angle_gamma   90.00
#
_symmetry.space_group_name_H-M   'P 1'
#
loop_
_entity.id
_entity.type
_entity.pdbx_description
1 polymer ?
#
loop_
_entity_poly.entity_id
_entity_poly.type
_entity_poly.pdbx_seq_one_letter_code
_entity_poly.pdbx_strand_id
1 'polypeptide(L)'
;MKTYKKLFEAIIAPENLFAAWDRFKQGKRGKPDVQEFERYLEQNIFKLYRELRDRTYKHDTYASFYIQDPKQRHIHKASVRDRVVHHAVFRIINPLFEPTFISHSFSCRVEKGTHKCVAAMEKMIRQVSRNYSGKCFVLKCDIRSFFESIDHDTLVMILRKKVRDEEALWLIEEIIKSHYSK
;
A
#
# COMPACT_ATOMS: atom_id res chain seq x y z
N MET A 1 -14.64 -10.58 -15.73
CA MET A 1 -13.57 -9.78 -15.09
C MET A 1 -12.25 -10.49 -15.36
N LYS A 2 -11.19 -9.76 -15.78
CA LYS A 2 -9.86 -10.35 -16.03
C LYS A 2 -9.26 -10.85 -14.72
N THR A 3 -8.77 -12.08 -14.70
CA THR A 3 -8.10 -12.71 -13.56
C THR A 3 -6.64 -12.96 -13.88
N TYR A 4 -5.80 -13.00 -12.86
CA TYR A 4 -4.36 -13.11 -12.99
C TYR A 4 -3.83 -14.30 -12.20
N LYS A 5 -2.94 -15.05 -12.83
CA LYS A 5 -2.23 -16.21 -12.27
C LYS A 5 -0.71 -15.97 -12.37
N LYS A 6 0.07 -16.75 -11.66
CA LYS A 6 1.56 -16.67 -11.68
C LYS A 6 2.09 -15.28 -11.29
N LEU A 7 1.50 -14.70 -10.25
CA LEU A 7 1.93 -13.42 -9.70
C LEU A 7 3.01 -13.59 -8.64
N PHE A 8 2.98 -14.71 -7.91
CA PHE A 8 3.88 -14.97 -6.80
C PHE A 8 5.34 -14.95 -7.24
N GLU A 9 5.68 -15.67 -8.30
CA GLU A 9 7.04 -15.69 -8.86
C GLU A 9 7.53 -14.27 -9.19
N ALA A 10 6.67 -13.44 -9.78
CA ALA A 10 7.00 -12.05 -10.08
C ALA A 10 7.16 -11.20 -8.82
N ILE A 11 6.36 -11.45 -7.77
CA ILE A 11 6.45 -10.73 -6.49
C ILE A 11 7.78 -11.04 -5.82
N ILE A 12 8.16 -12.31 -5.72
CA ILE A 12 9.35 -12.75 -4.99
C ILE A 12 10.64 -12.63 -5.79
N ALA A 13 10.58 -12.41 -7.10
CA ALA A 13 11.77 -12.30 -7.96
C ALA A 13 12.80 -11.34 -7.35
N PRO A 14 14.09 -11.72 -7.27
CA PRO A 14 15.12 -10.86 -6.70
C PRO A 14 15.14 -9.45 -7.31
N GLU A 15 14.93 -9.35 -8.61
CA GLU A 15 14.87 -8.08 -9.33
C GLU A 15 13.73 -7.19 -8.81
N ASN A 16 12.57 -7.80 -8.50
CA ASN A 16 11.45 -7.06 -7.93
C ASN A 16 11.71 -6.67 -6.47
N LEU A 17 12.37 -7.51 -5.68
CA LEU A 17 12.74 -7.20 -4.30
C LEU A 17 13.76 -6.05 -4.23
N PHE A 18 14.78 -6.04 -5.09
CA PHE A 18 15.71 -4.91 -5.21
C PHE A 18 15.00 -3.63 -5.67
N ALA A 19 14.13 -3.71 -6.67
CA ALA A 19 13.36 -2.56 -7.12
C ALA A 19 12.36 -2.05 -6.05
N ALA A 20 11.81 -2.95 -5.23
CA ALA A 20 10.99 -2.61 -4.07
C ALA A 20 11.81 -1.88 -3.00
N TRP A 21 13.03 -2.35 -2.72
CA TRP A 21 13.99 -1.66 -1.86
C TRP A 21 14.31 -0.25 -2.36
N ASP A 22 14.66 -0.11 -3.64
CA ASP A 22 15.01 1.18 -4.22
C ASP A 22 13.87 2.20 -4.09
N ARG A 23 12.63 1.75 -4.28
CA ARG A 23 11.45 2.61 -4.06
C ARG A 23 11.22 2.91 -2.58
N PHE A 24 11.37 1.93 -1.72
CA PHE A 24 11.16 2.07 -0.28
C PHE A 24 12.13 3.07 0.36
N LYS A 25 13.44 3.01 0.01
CA LYS A 25 14.49 3.84 0.63
C LYS A 25 14.43 5.32 0.28
N GLN A 26 13.64 5.71 -0.74
CA GLN A 26 13.52 7.11 -1.16
C GLN A 26 13.05 7.99 0.00
N GLY A 27 13.82 9.04 0.30
CA GLY A 27 13.57 9.97 1.42
C GLY A 27 13.76 9.36 2.82
N LYS A 28 14.34 8.13 2.94
CA LYS A 28 14.50 7.43 4.23
C LYS A 28 15.93 7.00 4.54
N ARG A 29 16.91 7.28 3.67
CA ARG A 29 18.31 6.85 3.83
C ARG A 29 18.99 7.30 5.13
N GLY A 30 18.54 8.42 5.72
CA GLY A 30 19.03 8.89 7.01
C GLY A 30 18.46 8.18 8.25
N LYS A 31 17.58 7.19 8.08
CA LYS A 31 17.00 6.45 9.20
C LYS A 31 17.93 5.28 9.60
N PRO A 32 18.25 5.11 10.91
CA PRO A 32 19.18 4.07 11.37
C PRO A 32 18.79 2.65 10.93
N ASP A 33 17.50 2.31 11.05
CA ASP A 33 16.97 1.00 10.63
C ASP A 33 17.13 0.74 9.13
N VAL A 34 17.05 1.80 8.32
CA VAL A 34 17.25 1.70 6.86
C VAL A 34 18.74 1.53 6.53
N GLN A 35 19.62 2.28 7.21
CA GLN A 35 21.07 2.17 7.04
C GLN A 35 21.60 0.79 7.46
N GLU A 36 21.09 0.25 8.56
CA GLU A 36 21.42 -1.11 9.01
C GLU A 36 21.03 -2.15 7.96
N PHE A 37 19.83 -2.07 7.41
CA PHE A 37 19.38 -2.97 6.35
C PHE A 37 20.22 -2.80 5.07
N GLU A 38 20.56 -1.56 4.69
CA GLU A 38 21.36 -1.24 3.50
C GLU A 38 22.80 -1.77 3.61
N ARG A 39 23.39 -1.80 4.81
CA ARG A 39 24.76 -2.33 5.06
C ARG A 39 24.90 -3.78 4.60
N TYR A 40 23.85 -4.58 4.74
CA TYR A 40 23.84 -6.00 4.38
C TYR A 40 22.75 -6.29 3.33
N LEU A 41 22.58 -5.36 2.37
CA LEU A 41 21.45 -5.38 1.47
C LEU A 41 21.28 -6.69 0.72
N GLU A 42 22.35 -7.18 0.07
CA GLU A 42 22.29 -8.41 -0.73
C GLU A 42 21.93 -9.61 0.14
N GLN A 43 22.60 -9.78 1.28
CA GLN A 43 22.33 -10.86 2.23
C GLN A 43 20.88 -10.81 2.71
N ASN A 44 20.37 -9.62 3.05
CA ASN A 44 19.00 -9.40 3.51
C ASN A 44 17.99 -9.73 2.42
N ILE A 45 18.21 -9.26 1.18
CA ILE A 45 17.30 -9.53 0.06
C ILE A 45 17.31 -11.02 -0.31
N PHE A 46 18.47 -11.66 -0.40
CA PHE A 46 18.52 -13.08 -0.72
C PHE A 46 18.01 -13.97 0.41
N LYS A 47 18.17 -13.58 1.68
CA LYS A 47 17.53 -14.25 2.81
C LYS A 47 16.02 -14.15 2.67
N LEU A 48 15.50 -12.95 2.43
CA LEU A 48 14.08 -12.70 2.23
C LEU A 48 13.51 -13.50 1.04
N TYR A 49 14.23 -13.53 -0.09
CA TYR A 49 13.87 -14.34 -1.24
C TYR A 49 13.71 -15.82 -0.89
N ARG A 50 14.68 -16.40 -0.14
CA ARG A 50 14.59 -17.80 0.30
C ARG A 50 13.39 -18.05 1.19
N GLU A 51 13.16 -17.18 2.18
CA GLU A 51 12.02 -17.29 3.09
C GLU A 51 10.68 -17.24 2.36
N LEU A 52 10.56 -16.38 1.36
CA LEU A 52 9.36 -16.27 0.52
C LEU A 52 9.18 -17.50 -0.37
N ARG A 53 10.25 -17.93 -1.08
CA ARG A 53 10.24 -19.10 -1.95
C ARG A 53 9.87 -20.39 -1.19
N ASP A 54 10.45 -20.55 0.00
CA ASP A 54 10.28 -21.75 0.84
C ASP A 54 9.01 -21.65 1.72
N ARG A 55 8.23 -20.55 1.57
CA ARG A 55 7.00 -20.24 2.34
C ARG A 55 7.19 -20.24 3.85
N THR A 56 8.38 -19.91 4.30
CA THR A 56 8.73 -19.78 5.72
C THR A 56 8.65 -18.33 6.20
N TYR A 57 8.38 -17.39 5.29
CA TYR A 57 8.21 -15.98 5.63
C TYR A 57 7.09 -15.80 6.66
N LYS A 58 7.41 -15.07 7.72
CA LYS A 58 6.48 -14.56 8.71
C LYS A 58 6.71 -13.07 8.87
N HIS A 59 5.62 -12.32 8.94
CA HIS A 59 5.69 -10.90 9.19
C HIS A 59 6.16 -10.65 10.63
N ASP A 60 7.10 -9.72 10.81
CA ASP A 60 7.58 -9.33 12.12
C ASP A 60 6.52 -8.54 12.91
N THR A 61 6.71 -8.43 14.21
CA THR A 61 5.88 -7.57 15.05
C THR A 61 6.08 -6.09 14.73
N TYR A 62 5.02 -5.32 14.84
CA TYR A 62 5.09 -3.87 14.63
C TYR A 62 5.72 -3.17 15.83
N ALA A 63 6.64 -2.26 15.58
CA ALA A 63 7.04 -1.26 16.56
C ALA A 63 5.96 -0.18 16.64
N SER A 64 5.47 0.10 17.84
CA SER A 64 4.42 1.10 18.03
C SER A 64 4.90 2.29 18.85
N PHE A 65 4.46 3.49 18.48
CA PHE A 65 4.77 4.74 19.18
C PHE A 65 3.68 5.79 18.91
N TYR A 66 3.64 6.79 19.75
CA TYR A 66 2.71 7.91 19.60
C TYR A 66 3.41 9.11 18.97
N ILE A 67 2.71 9.79 18.06
CA ILE A 67 3.10 11.10 17.55
C ILE A 67 2.00 12.11 17.88
N GLN A 68 2.40 13.37 18.07
CA GLN A 68 1.50 14.50 18.33
C GLN A 68 1.65 15.49 17.18
N ASP A 69 0.72 15.44 16.18
CA ASP A 69 0.75 16.34 15.02
C ASP A 69 -0.62 16.39 14.30
N PRO A 70 -1.43 17.41 14.49
CA PRO A 70 -1.75 18.16 15.70
C PRO A 70 -2.51 17.31 16.73
N LYS A 71 -2.99 16.12 16.32
CA LYS A 71 -3.69 15.15 17.17
C LYS A 71 -2.75 14.00 17.49
N GLN A 72 -2.92 13.43 18.68
CA GLN A 72 -2.22 12.20 19.04
C GLN A 72 -2.64 11.07 18.11
N ARG A 73 -1.64 10.39 17.53
CA ARG A 73 -1.83 9.22 16.69
C ARG A 73 -0.96 8.09 17.18
N HIS A 74 -1.53 6.90 17.29
CA HIS A 74 -0.79 5.68 17.53
C HIS A 74 -0.30 5.14 16.20
N ILE A 75 1.02 5.02 16.05
CA ILE A 75 1.65 4.59 14.81
C ILE A 75 2.17 3.17 14.99
N HIS A 76 1.84 2.29 14.06
CA HIS A 76 2.38 0.94 13.94
C HIS A 76 3.36 0.89 12.76
N LYS A 77 4.64 0.68 13.07
CA LYS A 77 5.72 0.68 12.09
C LYS A 77 6.20 -0.75 11.86
N ALA A 78 6.00 -1.30 10.67
CA ALA A 78 6.59 -2.57 10.27
C ALA A 78 8.13 -2.48 10.14
N SER A 79 8.82 -3.60 10.25
CA SER A 79 10.26 -3.71 10.04
C SER A 79 10.66 -3.26 8.63
N VAL A 80 11.93 -2.93 8.40
CA VAL A 80 12.41 -2.58 7.05
C VAL A 80 12.21 -3.76 6.10
N ARG A 81 12.50 -4.96 6.56
CA ARG A 81 12.31 -6.22 5.83
C ARG A 81 10.88 -6.36 5.32
N ASP A 82 9.89 -6.21 6.19
CA ASP A 82 8.49 -6.36 5.84
C ASP A 82 8.00 -5.25 4.92
N ARG A 83 8.47 -4.02 5.13
CA ARG A 83 8.15 -2.90 4.22
C ARG A 83 8.69 -3.13 2.80
N VAL A 84 9.83 -3.81 2.64
CA VAL A 84 10.31 -4.25 1.31
C VAL A 84 9.33 -5.23 0.70
N VAL A 85 8.84 -6.23 1.45
CA VAL A 85 7.81 -7.17 0.98
C VAL A 85 6.52 -6.43 0.60
N HIS A 86 6.05 -5.51 1.43
CA HIS A 86 4.87 -4.69 1.12
C HIS A 86 5.03 -3.95 -0.21
N HIS A 87 6.19 -3.35 -0.45
CA HIS A 87 6.48 -2.68 -1.72
C HIS A 87 6.56 -3.66 -2.89
N ALA A 88 7.14 -4.85 -2.70
CA ALA A 88 7.23 -5.88 -3.74
C ALA A 88 5.83 -6.37 -4.16
N VAL A 89 4.96 -6.66 -3.19
CA VAL A 89 3.56 -7.02 -3.44
C VAL A 89 2.82 -5.88 -4.14
N PHE A 90 2.94 -4.66 -3.62
CA PHE A 90 2.26 -3.49 -4.18
C PHE A 90 2.64 -3.25 -5.65
N ARG A 91 3.92 -3.39 -6.01
CA ARG A 91 4.41 -3.16 -7.38
C ARG A 91 3.73 -4.07 -8.41
N ILE A 92 3.46 -5.32 -8.03
CA ILE A 92 2.86 -6.32 -8.93
C ILE A 92 1.33 -6.26 -8.88
N ILE A 93 0.76 -6.05 -7.69
CA ILE A 93 -0.69 -6.11 -7.49
C ILE A 93 -1.40 -4.81 -7.87
N ASN A 94 -0.83 -3.64 -7.53
CA ASN A 94 -1.48 -2.35 -7.77
C ASN A 94 -1.89 -2.12 -9.24
N PRO A 95 -1.05 -2.42 -10.26
CA PRO A 95 -1.43 -2.25 -11.66
C PRO A 95 -2.66 -3.05 -12.09
N LEU A 96 -2.98 -4.14 -11.39
CA LEU A 96 -4.15 -4.97 -11.67
C LEU A 96 -5.46 -4.31 -11.22
N PHE A 97 -5.38 -3.51 -10.15
CA PHE A 97 -6.53 -2.82 -9.56
C PHE A 97 -6.67 -1.38 -10.05
N GLU A 98 -5.57 -0.72 -10.43
CA GLU A 98 -5.53 0.67 -10.87
C GLU A 98 -6.64 1.03 -11.91
N PRO A 99 -6.92 0.20 -12.95
CA PRO A 99 -7.98 0.50 -13.92
C PRO A 99 -9.40 0.41 -13.36
N THR A 100 -9.58 -0.13 -12.14
CA THR A 100 -10.91 -0.27 -11.52
C THR A 100 -11.26 0.88 -10.57
N PHE A 101 -10.30 1.71 -10.24
CA PHE A 101 -10.58 2.88 -9.41
C PHE A 101 -11.32 3.94 -10.17
N ILE A 102 -12.29 4.57 -9.50
CA ILE A 102 -13.03 5.70 -10.08
C ILE A 102 -12.06 6.83 -10.49
N SER A 103 -12.42 7.57 -11.51
CA SER A 103 -11.57 8.64 -12.07
C SER A 103 -11.19 9.72 -11.05
N HIS A 104 -12.07 9.99 -10.08
CA HIS A 104 -11.89 10.98 -9.01
C HIS A 104 -11.22 10.45 -7.73
N SER A 105 -10.64 9.26 -7.77
CA SER A 105 -9.74 8.78 -6.72
C SER A 105 -8.33 9.33 -6.98
N PHE A 106 -7.80 10.16 -6.08
CA PHE A 106 -6.55 10.90 -6.30
C PHE A 106 -5.40 10.49 -5.37
N SER A 107 -5.70 9.96 -4.18
CA SER A 107 -4.68 9.64 -3.19
C SER A 107 -3.81 8.46 -3.60
N CYS A 108 -2.49 8.59 -3.44
CA CYS A 108 -1.50 7.53 -3.66
C CYS A 108 -1.50 6.90 -5.06
N ARG A 109 -2.02 7.58 -6.07
CA ARG A 109 -2.06 7.11 -7.46
C ARG A 109 -1.06 7.88 -8.34
N VAL A 110 -0.41 7.15 -9.26
CA VAL A 110 0.51 7.76 -10.25
C VAL A 110 -0.27 8.75 -11.13
N GLU A 111 0.36 9.88 -11.43
CA GLU A 111 -0.23 10.98 -12.21
C GLU A 111 -1.53 11.58 -11.64
N LYS A 112 -1.87 11.30 -10.40
CA LYS A 112 -2.96 11.89 -9.64
C LYS A 112 -2.39 12.85 -8.57
N GLY A 113 -2.77 12.76 -7.34
CA GLY A 113 -2.24 13.55 -6.24
C GLY A 113 -3.04 14.82 -5.96
N THR A 114 -2.58 15.56 -4.95
CA THR A 114 -3.33 16.70 -4.38
C THR A 114 -3.62 17.82 -5.38
N HIS A 115 -2.63 18.20 -6.19
CA HIS A 115 -2.83 19.29 -7.17
C HIS A 115 -3.88 18.96 -8.22
N LYS A 116 -3.87 17.72 -8.76
CA LYS A 116 -4.92 17.31 -9.72
C LYS A 116 -6.28 17.15 -9.05
N CYS A 117 -6.34 16.77 -7.77
CA CYS A 117 -7.57 16.75 -6.99
C CYS A 117 -8.16 18.14 -6.87
N VAL A 118 -7.36 19.13 -6.49
CA VAL A 118 -7.79 20.52 -6.35
C VAL A 118 -8.29 21.08 -7.69
N ALA A 119 -7.56 20.89 -8.77
CA ALA A 119 -7.96 21.33 -10.10
C ALA A 119 -9.26 20.67 -10.57
N ALA A 120 -9.45 19.38 -10.30
CA ALA A 120 -10.69 18.66 -10.61
C ALA A 120 -11.87 19.21 -9.79
N MET A 121 -11.64 19.46 -8.50
CA MET A 121 -12.66 20.06 -7.62
C MET A 121 -13.04 21.47 -8.07
N GLU A 122 -12.08 22.31 -8.42
CA GLU A 122 -12.32 23.65 -8.95
C GLU A 122 -13.18 23.60 -10.22
N LYS A 123 -12.84 22.70 -11.15
CA LYS A 123 -13.64 22.50 -12.37
C LYS A 123 -15.09 22.12 -12.05
N MET A 124 -15.31 21.20 -11.10
CA MET A 124 -16.65 20.79 -10.69
C MET A 124 -17.42 21.93 -10.04
N ILE A 125 -16.79 22.71 -9.16
CA ILE A 125 -17.40 23.87 -8.52
C ILE A 125 -17.83 24.89 -9.57
N ARG A 126 -16.97 25.23 -10.54
CA ARG A 126 -17.30 26.13 -11.64
C ARG A 126 -18.50 25.64 -12.46
N GLN A 127 -18.54 24.35 -12.77
CA GLN A 127 -19.66 23.76 -13.51
C GLN A 127 -20.99 23.86 -12.74
N VAL A 128 -21.01 23.43 -11.45
CA VAL A 128 -22.21 23.41 -10.62
C VAL A 128 -22.70 24.84 -10.30
N SER A 129 -21.77 25.74 -10.01
CA SER A 129 -22.10 27.14 -9.66
C SER A 129 -22.30 28.03 -10.88
N ARG A 130 -22.28 27.52 -12.10
CA ARG A 130 -22.34 28.34 -13.33
C ARG A 130 -21.29 29.45 -13.29
N ASN A 131 -20.05 29.08 -13.16
CA ASN A 131 -18.91 30.00 -13.05
C ASN A 131 -19.02 30.97 -11.86
N TYR A 132 -19.33 30.41 -10.66
CA TYR A 132 -19.48 31.15 -9.38
C TYR A 132 -20.66 32.12 -9.31
N SER A 133 -21.62 32.08 -10.24
CA SER A 133 -22.82 32.92 -10.20
C SER A 133 -23.96 32.32 -9.38
N GLY A 134 -23.96 31.02 -9.17
CA GLY A 134 -24.97 30.28 -8.41
C GLY A 134 -24.43 29.64 -7.12
N LYS A 135 -25.33 29.20 -6.25
CA LYS A 135 -25.00 28.50 -5.01
C LYS A 135 -24.42 27.10 -5.34
N CYS A 136 -23.36 26.73 -4.63
CA CYS A 136 -22.77 25.40 -4.68
C CYS A 136 -22.65 24.85 -3.25
N PHE A 137 -23.09 23.61 -3.03
CA PHE A 137 -22.99 22.93 -1.75
C PHE A 137 -21.96 21.78 -1.86
N VAL A 138 -21.13 21.65 -0.85
CA VAL A 138 -20.11 20.59 -0.76
C VAL A 138 -20.36 19.77 0.49
N LEU A 139 -20.56 18.45 0.32
CA LEU A 139 -20.64 17.51 1.41
C LEU A 139 -19.24 16.91 1.65
N LYS A 140 -18.70 17.10 2.85
CA LYS A 140 -17.45 16.48 3.29
C LYS A 140 -17.77 15.27 4.16
N CYS A 141 -17.35 14.09 3.70
CA CYS A 141 -17.50 12.82 4.44
C CYS A 141 -16.13 12.26 4.79
N ASP A 142 -16.07 11.55 5.91
CA ASP A 142 -14.88 10.82 6.35
C ASP A 142 -15.31 9.52 7.05
N ILE A 143 -14.49 8.47 6.94
CA ILE A 143 -14.75 7.19 7.61
C ILE A 143 -13.90 7.15 8.88
N ARG A 144 -14.58 7.06 10.03
CA ARG A 144 -13.92 6.96 11.32
C ARG A 144 -13.14 5.64 11.40
N SER A 145 -11.89 5.71 11.87
CA SER A 145 -11.04 4.53 12.10
C SER A 145 -10.99 3.59 10.89
N PHE A 146 -10.86 4.14 9.66
CA PHE A 146 -10.97 3.36 8.43
C PHE A 146 -10.11 2.10 8.44
N PHE A 147 -8.82 2.20 8.75
CA PHE A 147 -7.92 1.04 8.74
C PHE A 147 -8.23 0.01 9.82
N GLU A 148 -8.68 0.45 10.98
CA GLU A 148 -9.05 -0.42 12.10
C GLU A 148 -10.40 -1.13 11.88
N SER A 149 -11.24 -0.56 10.98
CA SER A 149 -12.57 -1.09 10.65
C SER A 149 -12.60 -2.00 9.44
N ILE A 150 -11.47 -2.20 8.76
CA ILE A 150 -11.41 -3.09 7.59
C ILE A 150 -11.59 -4.53 8.05
N ASP A 151 -12.65 -5.18 7.56
CA ASP A 151 -12.83 -6.62 7.71
C ASP A 151 -11.85 -7.37 6.79
N HIS A 152 -10.95 -8.14 7.40
CA HIS A 152 -9.87 -8.82 6.69
C HIS A 152 -10.40 -9.89 5.71
N ASP A 153 -11.44 -10.64 6.08
CA ASP A 153 -12.00 -11.69 5.23
C ASP A 153 -12.66 -11.08 4.00
N THR A 154 -13.41 -9.99 4.18
CA THR A 154 -13.99 -9.22 3.08
C THR A 154 -12.91 -8.67 2.15
N LEU A 155 -11.81 -8.14 2.69
CA LEU A 155 -10.69 -7.64 1.90
C LEU A 155 -10.07 -8.76 1.06
N VAL A 156 -9.79 -9.91 1.65
CA VAL A 156 -9.26 -11.09 0.96
C VAL A 156 -10.23 -11.55 -0.13
N MET A 157 -11.54 -11.61 0.18
CA MET A 157 -12.56 -11.97 -0.80
C MET A 157 -12.57 -11.02 -2.02
N ILE A 158 -12.40 -9.72 -1.80
CA ILE A 158 -12.30 -8.72 -2.88
C ILE A 158 -11.05 -8.97 -3.73
N LEU A 159 -9.91 -9.23 -3.10
CA LEU A 159 -8.65 -9.50 -3.79
C LEU A 159 -8.75 -10.79 -4.63
N ARG A 160 -9.36 -11.86 -4.09
CA ARG A 160 -9.61 -13.12 -4.78
C ARG A 160 -10.45 -12.99 -6.05
N LYS A 161 -11.21 -11.93 -6.23
CA LYS A 161 -11.96 -11.68 -7.48
C LYS A 161 -11.02 -11.48 -8.66
N LYS A 162 -9.82 -10.95 -8.47
CA LYS A 162 -8.83 -10.68 -9.52
C LYS A 162 -7.58 -11.55 -9.44
N VAL A 163 -7.07 -11.76 -8.25
CA VAL A 163 -5.89 -12.59 -7.97
C VAL A 163 -6.35 -14.04 -7.84
N ARG A 164 -5.84 -14.91 -8.74
CA ARG A 164 -6.14 -16.35 -8.75
C ARG A 164 -4.87 -17.19 -8.55
N ASP A 165 -3.90 -16.60 -7.91
CA ASP A 165 -2.64 -17.18 -7.53
C ASP A 165 -2.66 -17.43 -6.03
N GLU A 166 -2.78 -18.68 -5.61
CA GLU A 166 -2.93 -19.04 -4.19
C GLU A 166 -1.66 -18.75 -3.39
N GLU A 167 -0.49 -18.78 -4.02
CA GLU A 167 0.77 -18.42 -3.36
C GLU A 167 0.87 -16.91 -3.11
N ALA A 168 0.46 -16.11 -4.10
CA ALA A 168 0.36 -14.66 -3.93
C ALA A 168 -0.68 -14.29 -2.87
N LEU A 169 -1.82 -14.99 -2.84
CA LEU A 169 -2.85 -14.79 -1.83
C LEU A 169 -2.37 -15.17 -0.43
N TRP A 170 -1.65 -16.29 -0.28
CA TRP A 170 -1.02 -16.66 0.97
C TRP A 170 -0.15 -15.52 1.53
N LEU A 171 0.73 -14.95 0.70
CA LEU A 171 1.60 -13.85 1.14
C LEU A 171 0.81 -12.60 1.51
N ILE A 172 -0.22 -12.27 0.73
CA ILE A 172 -1.09 -11.11 1.01
C ILE A 172 -1.86 -11.32 2.32
N GLU A 173 -2.38 -12.53 2.56
CA GLU A 173 -3.07 -12.87 3.82
C GLU A 173 -2.13 -12.82 5.02
N GLU A 174 -0.86 -13.27 4.89
CA GLU A 174 0.14 -13.15 5.95
C GLU A 174 0.36 -11.68 6.32
N ILE A 175 0.43 -10.78 5.33
CA ILE A 175 0.57 -9.34 5.57
C ILE A 175 -0.70 -8.76 6.22
N ILE A 176 -1.88 -9.09 5.71
CA ILE A 176 -3.15 -8.57 6.23
C ILE A 176 -3.35 -9.02 7.70
N LYS A 177 -3.13 -10.31 7.97
CA LYS A 177 -3.31 -10.89 9.32
C LYS A 177 -2.26 -10.44 10.32
N SER A 178 -1.12 -9.91 9.87
CA SER A 178 -0.08 -9.38 10.77
C SER A 178 -0.53 -8.13 11.54
N HIS A 179 -1.50 -7.38 10.99
CA HIS A 179 -2.09 -6.22 11.65
C HIS A 179 -3.43 -6.61 12.29
N TYR A 180 -3.48 -6.59 13.61
CA TYR A 180 -4.74 -6.83 14.33
C TYR A 180 -5.67 -5.63 14.14
N SER A 181 -6.77 -5.81 13.40
CA SER A 181 -7.96 -4.98 13.59
C SER A 181 -8.67 -5.46 14.87
N LYS A 182 -9.03 -4.52 15.73
CA LYS A 182 -9.84 -4.81 16.91
C LYS A 182 -11.25 -5.23 16.52
#